data_0340505f2191cb4768c88dc157eb5552
#
_entry.id   0340505f2191cb4768c88dc157eb5552
#
_cell.length_a   1.000
_cell.length_b   1.000
_cell.length_c   1.000
_cell.angle_alpha   90.00
_cell.angle_beta   90.00
_cell.angle_gamma   90.00
#
_symmetry.space_group_name_H-M   'P 1'
#
loop_
_entity.id
_entity.type
_entity.pdbx_description
1 polymer ?
#
loop_
_entity_poly.entity_id
_entity_poly.type
_entity_poly.pdbx_seq_one_letter_code
_entity_poly.pdbx_strand_id
1 'polypeptide(L)'
;MRINWNNTLLMKNYKYTVEERFIEYVKIDTTANPNSTTFPSSMIQKDLGRLLVKELKEIGVEKVEMDEWGYVFGTIPSNTTKKVPTICFCAHMDTAPDCSGTNVKPIVHRNYDGNPITLPDDNTQVITTDKHKYLKEKIGDDLITASGLTLLGADDKAGVACIMDFANYAVSHPEYKHGEIRILFTPDEEVGRGVDHLDMTKVNADYGYTLDGGTLGSIEDESFSADAVTVTINGVSAHPGYAKNKLVNSMKVAGAFLDALPKNEWSPETTEGREGFVHPTSIKGELEKTVVTFIIRDHDTSKLTTYETELKAILDETVKQYNGVTASFEVVEQYRNMKEVIQTVPFVTDNAIEAMKRAGVTPKPVIIRGGTDGSRLSFMGLPCPNLFTGEMAIHSKHEYVSVQDMQKAVYTMVELISIWEENA
;
A
#
# COMPACT_ATOMS: atom_id res chain seq x y z
N MET A 1 -30.48 -9.37 -15.09
CA MET A 1 -29.09 -9.72 -14.86
C MET A 1 -28.68 -10.77 -15.91
N ARG A 2 -27.91 -10.39 -16.93
CA ARG A 2 -27.38 -11.36 -17.91
C ARG A 2 -25.98 -11.74 -17.42
N ILE A 3 -25.86 -12.92 -16.80
CA ILE A 3 -24.56 -13.51 -16.52
C ILE A 3 -23.87 -13.71 -17.87
N ASN A 4 -22.70 -13.14 -18.07
CA ASN A 4 -21.93 -13.36 -19.30
C ASN A 4 -21.28 -14.74 -19.24
N TRP A 5 -22.04 -15.76 -19.65
CA TRP A 5 -21.63 -17.17 -19.62
C TRP A 5 -20.32 -17.44 -20.37
N ASN A 6 -19.95 -16.55 -21.33
CA ASN A 6 -18.72 -16.72 -22.10
C ASN A 6 -17.47 -16.51 -21.23
N ASN A 7 -17.43 -15.47 -20.39
CA ASN A 7 -16.26 -15.22 -19.53
C ASN A 7 -16.10 -16.32 -18.48
N THR A 8 -17.18 -16.75 -17.85
CA THR A 8 -17.16 -17.86 -16.87
C THR A 8 -16.62 -19.14 -17.46
N LEU A 9 -16.93 -19.42 -18.73
CA LEU A 9 -16.45 -20.63 -19.43
C LEU A 9 -14.97 -20.48 -19.83
N LEU A 10 -14.57 -19.30 -20.29
CA LEU A 10 -13.17 -19.00 -20.64
C LEU A 10 -12.27 -19.08 -19.43
N MET A 11 -12.66 -18.48 -18.31
CA MET A 11 -11.88 -18.51 -17.06
C MET A 11 -11.76 -19.90 -16.45
N LYS A 12 -12.77 -20.79 -16.64
CA LYS A 12 -12.65 -22.20 -16.21
C LYS A 12 -11.53 -22.97 -16.89
N ASN A 13 -11.19 -22.59 -18.11
CA ASN A 13 -10.17 -23.26 -18.92
C ASN A 13 -8.86 -22.49 -18.97
N TYR A 14 -8.82 -21.28 -18.39
CA TYR A 14 -7.62 -20.45 -18.37
C TYR A 14 -6.57 -21.04 -17.44
N LYS A 15 -5.35 -21.16 -17.95
CA LYS A 15 -4.21 -21.56 -17.13
C LYS A 15 -3.57 -20.29 -16.54
N TYR A 16 -3.84 -20.04 -15.28
CA TYR A 16 -3.24 -18.93 -14.57
C TYR A 16 -1.72 -19.03 -14.55
N THR A 17 -1.06 -17.89 -14.67
CA THR A 17 0.40 -17.73 -14.57
C THR A 17 0.81 -16.96 -13.33
N VAL A 18 -0.15 -16.54 -12.52
CA VAL A 18 0.06 -15.66 -11.36
C VAL A 18 1.00 -16.26 -10.32
N GLU A 19 0.91 -17.57 -10.05
CA GLU A 19 1.78 -18.24 -9.09
C GLU A 19 3.24 -18.23 -9.54
N GLU A 20 3.50 -18.65 -10.78
CA GLU A 20 4.85 -18.71 -11.33
C GLU A 20 5.49 -17.33 -11.40
N ARG A 21 4.72 -16.31 -11.82
CA ARG A 21 5.16 -14.90 -11.87
C ARG A 21 5.49 -14.39 -10.47
N PHE A 22 4.58 -14.58 -9.53
CA PHE A 22 4.78 -14.15 -8.14
C PHE A 22 6.06 -14.75 -7.54
N ILE A 23 6.27 -16.06 -7.70
CA ILE A 23 7.46 -16.75 -7.20
C ILE A 23 8.76 -16.17 -7.79
N GLU A 24 8.76 -15.75 -9.05
CA GLU A 24 9.92 -15.12 -9.66
C GLU A 24 10.11 -13.67 -9.18
N TYR A 25 9.05 -12.90 -9.04
CA TYR A 25 9.13 -11.49 -8.65
C TYR A 25 9.61 -11.30 -7.21
N VAL A 26 9.17 -12.14 -6.28
CA VAL A 26 9.59 -12.03 -4.86
C VAL A 26 11.08 -12.33 -4.65
N LYS A 27 11.75 -13.02 -5.56
CA LYS A 27 13.19 -13.28 -5.49
C LYS A 27 14.04 -12.06 -5.80
N ILE A 28 13.46 -11.05 -6.45
CA ILE A 28 14.14 -9.79 -6.80
C ILE A 28 14.01 -8.85 -5.60
N ASP A 29 15.13 -8.43 -5.04
CA ASP A 29 15.15 -7.45 -3.96
C ASP A 29 14.73 -6.08 -4.50
N THR A 30 13.71 -5.50 -3.90
CA THR A 30 13.17 -4.19 -4.25
C THR A 30 12.94 -3.31 -3.01
N THR A 31 13.63 -3.62 -1.90
CA THR A 31 13.45 -2.93 -0.63
C THR A 31 13.61 -1.41 -0.77
N ALA A 32 12.60 -0.68 -0.33
CA ALA A 32 12.62 0.78 -0.27
C ALA A 32 13.57 1.29 0.83
N ASN A 33 14.08 2.51 0.67
CA ASN A 33 14.99 3.12 1.64
C ASN A 33 14.46 4.47 2.15
N PRO A 34 13.84 4.54 3.34
CA PRO A 34 13.26 5.77 3.88
C PRO A 34 14.28 6.88 4.15
N ASN A 35 15.58 6.55 4.21
CA ASN A 35 16.64 7.52 4.45
C ASN A 35 17.29 8.04 3.16
N SER A 36 16.86 7.57 2.00
CA SER A 36 17.41 7.98 0.70
C SER A 36 16.83 9.32 0.26
N THR A 37 17.68 10.13 -0.37
CA THR A 37 17.28 11.36 -1.07
C THR A 37 17.11 11.18 -2.58
N THR A 38 17.38 9.97 -3.09
CA THR A 38 17.17 9.64 -4.51
C THR A 38 15.74 9.21 -4.78
N PHE A 39 15.37 9.15 -6.06
CA PHE A 39 14.13 8.53 -6.52
C PHE A 39 14.43 7.61 -7.74
N PRO A 40 14.00 6.36 -7.71
CA PRO A 40 13.45 5.69 -6.51
C PRO A 40 14.44 5.70 -5.35
N SER A 41 13.94 5.47 -4.15
CA SER A 41 14.75 5.46 -2.91
C SER A 41 15.84 4.41 -2.94
N SER A 42 15.62 3.35 -3.70
CA SER A 42 16.55 2.26 -3.95
C SER A 42 16.53 1.92 -5.44
N MET A 43 17.68 2.01 -6.11
CA MET A 43 17.79 1.76 -7.55
C MET A 43 17.54 0.29 -7.94
N ILE A 44 17.64 -0.64 -6.98
CA ILE A 44 17.36 -2.07 -7.20
C ILE A 44 15.89 -2.33 -7.57
N GLN A 45 14.96 -1.46 -7.20
CA GLN A 45 13.56 -1.56 -7.62
C GLN A 45 13.41 -1.60 -9.15
N LYS A 46 14.30 -0.91 -9.87
CA LYS A 46 14.31 -0.92 -11.34
C LYS A 46 14.68 -2.28 -11.94
N ASP A 47 15.22 -3.22 -11.15
CA ASP A 47 15.52 -4.57 -11.65
C ASP A 47 14.23 -5.34 -11.91
N LEU A 48 13.25 -5.25 -11.00
CA LEU A 48 11.90 -5.76 -11.25
C LEU A 48 11.23 -5.01 -12.40
N GLY A 49 11.30 -3.67 -12.42
CA GLY A 49 10.73 -2.85 -13.50
C GLY A 49 11.24 -3.26 -14.88
N ARG A 50 12.55 -3.57 -15.02
CA ARG A 50 13.13 -4.06 -16.29
C ARG A 50 12.57 -5.44 -16.69
N LEU A 51 12.37 -6.34 -15.74
CA LEU A 51 11.74 -7.63 -15.98
C LEU A 51 10.30 -7.46 -16.45
N LEU A 52 9.52 -6.61 -15.77
CA LEU A 52 8.11 -6.35 -16.11
C LEU A 52 7.97 -5.74 -17.51
N VAL A 53 8.85 -4.79 -17.89
CA VAL A 53 8.90 -4.23 -19.26
C VAL A 53 9.16 -5.33 -20.30
N LYS A 54 10.09 -6.23 -20.01
CA LYS A 54 10.38 -7.36 -20.92
C LYS A 54 9.16 -8.26 -21.07
N GLU A 55 8.57 -8.69 -19.97
CA GLU A 55 7.44 -9.62 -19.99
C GLU A 55 6.18 -9.01 -20.60
N LEU A 56 5.87 -7.73 -20.31
CA LEU A 56 4.75 -7.04 -20.96
C LEU A 56 4.89 -7.01 -22.48
N LYS A 57 6.12 -6.78 -22.99
CA LYS A 57 6.40 -6.83 -24.44
C LYS A 57 6.25 -8.25 -24.98
N GLU A 58 6.69 -9.26 -24.26
CA GLU A 58 6.53 -10.68 -24.64
C GLU A 58 5.06 -11.12 -24.65
N ILE A 59 4.23 -10.60 -23.73
CA ILE A 59 2.76 -10.78 -23.72
C ILE A 59 2.13 -10.12 -24.96
N GLY A 60 2.69 -9.03 -25.48
CA GLY A 60 2.14 -8.27 -26.59
C GLY A 60 1.41 -6.99 -26.16
N VAL A 61 1.65 -6.51 -24.94
CA VAL A 61 1.18 -5.20 -24.49
C VAL A 61 1.89 -4.10 -25.27
N GLU A 62 1.16 -3.04 -25.63
CA GLU A 62 1.68 -1.93 -26.43
C GLU A 62 2.21 -0.79 -25.53
N LYS A 63 3.01 0.12 -26.13
CA LYS A 63 3.56 1.32 -25.49
C LYS A 63 4.23 1.03 -24.13
N VAL A 64 4.91 -0.11 -24.06
CA VAL A 64 5.59 -0.55 -22.84
C VAL A 64 6.90 0.19 -22.68
N GLU A 65 7.04 0.93 -21.57
CA GLU A 65 8.27 1.62 -21.19
C GLU A 65 8.47 1.62 -19.67
N MET A 66 9.71 1.78 -19.24
CA MET A 66 10.04 2.24 -17.89
C MET A 66 10.68 3.61 -18.02
N ASP A 67 10.19 4.61 -17.28
CA ASP A 67 10.75 5.95 -17.34
C ASP A 67 12.02 6.12 -16.49
N GLU A 68 12.57 7.33 -16.46
CA GLU A 68 13.77 7.65 -15.70
C GLU A 68 13.58 7.52 -14.19
N TRP A 69 12.34 7.69 -13.71
CA TRP A 69 11.97 7.57 -12.30
C TRP A 69 11.69 6.12 -11.87
N GLY A 70 11.55 5.20 -12.82
CA GLY A 70 11.32 3.78 -12.55
C GLY A 70 9.86 3.35 -12.66
N TYR A 71 8.94 4.25 -13.02
CA TYR A 71 7.56 3.86 -13.32
C TYR A 71 7.51 3.00 -14.58
N VAL A 72 6.76 1.91 -14.51
CA VAL A 72 6.52 1.05 -15.67
C VAL A 72 5.11 1.29 -16.18
N PHE A 73 5.01 1.58 -17.48
CA PHE A 73 3.75 1.82 -18.19
C PHE A 73 3.51 0.76 -19.24
N GLY A 74 2.24 0.42 -19.47
CA GLY A 74 1.80 -0.44 -20.55
C GLY A 74 0.39 -0.06 -21.00
N THR A 75 0.07 -0.38 -22.26
CA THR A 75 -1.27 -0.14 -22.83
C THR A 75 -1.77 -1.38 -23.53
N ILE A 76 -2.99 -1.82 -23.20
CA ILE A 76 -3.74 -2.79 -23.98
C ILE A 76 -4.80 -2.00 -24.74
N PRO A 77 -4.69 -1.89 -26.08
CA PRO A 77 -5.63 -1.09 -26.89
C PRO A 77 -7.06 -1.63 -26.82
N SER A 78 -8.04 -0.73 -26.87
CA SER A 78 -9.45 -1.14 -26.98
C SER A 78 -9.67 -2.05 -28.19
N ASN A 79 -10.45 -3.12 -28.00
CA ASN A 79 -10.87 -4.04 -29.06
C ASN A 79 -12.39 -4.04 -29.27
N THR A 80 -13.11 -3.03 -28.77
CA THR A 80 -14.54 -2.78 -28.97
C THR A 80 -14.75 -1.46 -29.73
N THR A 81 -15.92 -1.31 -30.36
CA THR A 81 -16.34 -0.06 -31.01
C THR A 81 -17.07 0.91 -30.08
N LYS A 82 -17.35 0.48 -28.86
CA LYS A 82 -18.01 1.30 -27.84
C LYS A 82 -17.03 2.34 -27.26
N LYS A 83 -17.58 3.42 -26.71
CA LYS A 83 -16.81 4.41 -25.96
C LYS A 83 -16.72 4.01 -24.49
N VAL A 84 -15.82 3.10 -24.21
CA VAL A 84 -15.54 2.64 -22.83
C VAL A 84 -14.53 3.57 -22.19
N PRO A 85 -14.71 4.01 -20.94
CA PRO A 85 -13.68 4.72 -20.18
C PRO A 85 -12.36 3.92 -20.15
N THR A 86 -11.25 4.64 -20.17
CA THR A 86 -9.92 4.03 -20.01
C THR A 86 -9.67 3.69 -18.54
N ILE A 87 -9.37 2.42 -18.26
CA ILE A 87 -9.16 1.92 -16.90
C ILE A 87 -7.68 1.63 -16.67
N CYS A 88 -7.14 2.12 -15.54
CA CYS A 88 -5.78 1.83 -15.10
C CYS A 88 -5.77 0.80 -13.97
N PHE A 89 -4.94 -0.22 -14.09
CA PHE A 89 -4.55 -1.08 -12.96
C PHE A 89 -3.16 -0.70 -12.47
N CYS A 90 -3.02 -0.55 -11.17
CA CYS A 90 -1.79 -0.11 -10.52
C CYS A 90 -1.39 -1.07 -9.39
N ALA A 91 -0.09 -1.32 -9.25
CA ALA A 91 0.53 -2.06 -8.15
C ALA A 91 1.93 -1.49 -7.90
N HIS A 92 2.44 -1.59 -6.66
CA HIS A 92 3.80 -1.12 -6.40
C HIS A 92 4.84 -2.25 -6.48
N MET A 93 6.07 -1.87 -6.83
CA MET A 93 7.16 -2.82 -7.04
C MET A 93 8.05 -2.98 -5.83
N ASP A 94 8.13 -1.97 -4.99
CA ASP A 94 8.98 -1.97 -3.82
C ASP A 94 8.43 -2.83 -2.68
N THR A 95 9.25 -3.07 -1.69
CA THR A 95 8.87 -3.78 -0.47
C THR A 95 9.27 -2.97 0.75
N ALA A 96 8.53 -3.16 1.84
CA ALA A 96 8.73 -2.47 3.10
C ALA A 96 10.16 -2.63 3.65
N PRO A 97 10.73 -1.57 4.24
CA PRO A 97 12.06 -1.62 4.87
C PRO A 97 12.05 -2.24 6.27
N ASP A 98 10.88 -2.56 6.83
CA ASP A 98 10.69 -3.07 8.20
C ASP A 98 11.33 -4.45 8.39
N CYS A 99 11.37 -5.25 7.35
CA CYS A 99 11.97 -6.57 7.32
C CYS A 99 12.80 -6.73 6.03
N SER A 100 13.88 -7.54 6.10
CA SER A 100 14.72 -7.74 4.92
C SER A 100 13.95 -8.37 3.76
N GLY A 101 14.08 -7.78 2.57
CA GLY A 101 13.62 -8.32 1.27
C GLY A 101 14.74 -8.97 0.45
N THR A 102 15.94 -9.15 1.03
CA THR A 102 17.13 -9.67 0.32
C THR A 102 17.20 -11.17 0.37
N ASN A 103 17.36 -11.82 -0.78
CA ASN A 103 17.45 -13.29 -0.93
C ASN A 103 16.19 -14.02 -0.43
N VAL A 104 15.03 -13.53 -0.76
CA VAL A 104 13.75 -14.19 -0.46
C VAL A 104 13.73 -15.59 -1.06
N LYS A 105 13.37 -16.58 -0.23
CA LYS A 105 13.17 -17.97 -0.62
C LYS A 105 11.70 -18.33 -0.50
N PRO A 106 10.91 -18.21 -1.56
CA PRO A 106 9.47 -18.53 -1.52
C PRO A 106 9.28 -20.04 -1.36
N ILE A 107 8.34 -20.42 -0.50
CA ILE A 107 8.00 -21.82 -0.20
C ILE A 107 6.50 -21.99 -0.44
N VAL A 108 6.14 -22.94 -1.31
CA VAL A 108 4.75 -23.26 -1.61
C VAL A 108 4.28 -24.40 -0.71
N HIS A 109 3.26 -24.15 0.09
CA HIS A 109 2.58 -25.11 0.94
C HIS A 109 1.29 -25.54 0.24
N ARG A 110 1.34 -26.68 -0.45
CA ARG A 110 0.17 -27.19 -1.21
C ARG A 110 -0.92 -27.73 -0.30
N ASN A 111 -2.19 -27.38 -0.62
CA ASN A 111 -3.37 -27.87 0.06
C ASN A 111 -3.24 -27.72 1.59
N TYR A 112 -3.07 -26.47 2.04
CA TYR A 112 -2.86 -26.14 3.46
C TYR A 112 -3.91 -26.82 4.36
N ASP A 113 -3.44 -27.54 5.37
CA ASP A 113 -4.26 -28.41 6.22
C ASP A 113 -4.71 -27.77 7.54
N GLY A 114 -4.33 -26.51 7.80
CA GLY A 114 -4.68 -25.79 9.03
C GLY A 114 -3.63 -25.97 10.17
N ASN A 115 -2.60 -26.78 9.96
CA ASN A 115 -1.53 -26.96 10.93
C ASN A 115 -0.57 -25.74 10.95
N PRO A 116 0.16 -25.53 12.07
CA PRO A 116 1.20 -24.52 12.14
C PRO A 116 2.26 -24.69 11.07
N ILE A 117 2.63 -23.61 10.38
CA ILE A 117 3.73 -23.59 9.41
C ILE A 117 4.99 -23.10 10.12
N THR A 118 5.94 -24.01 10.32
CA THR A 118 7.28 -23.67 10.85
C THR A 118 8.18 -23.29 9.68
N LEU A 119 8.77 -22.09 9.73
CA LEU A 119 9.65 -21.62 8.66
C LEU A 119 11.05 -22.21 8.79
N PRO A 120 11.63 -22.81 7.71
CA PRO A 120 12.76 -23.72 7.83
C PRO A 120 14.11 -23.05 8.14
N ASP A 121 14.32 -21.79 7.74
CA ASP A 121 15.59 -21.08 8.00
C ASP A 121 15.61 -20.39 9.39
N ASP A 122 14.44 -20.25 10.06
CA ASP A 122 14.30 -19.80 11.44
C ASP A 122 13.08 -20.50 12.07
N ASN A 123 13.31 -21.63 12.75
CA ASN A 123 12.25 -22.44 13.33
C ASN A 123 11.55 -21.82 14.53
N THR A 124 11.99 -20.65 14.99
CA THR A 124 11.26 -19.83 15.98
C THR A 124 10.10 -19.05 15.32
N GLN A 125 10.13 -18.90 14.01
CA GLN A 125 9.07 -18.28 13.21
C GLN A 125 8.03 -19.37 12.87
N VAL A 126 6.90 -19.27 13.52
CA VAL A 126 5.78 -20.22 13.33
C VAL A 126 4.52 -19.45 13.04
N ILE A 127 3.98 -19.66 11.83
CA ILE A 127 2.71 -19.04 11.38
C ILE A 127 1.58 -19.97 11.84
N THR A 128 0.63 -19.42 12.60
CA THR A 128 -0.47 -20.19 13.20
C THR A 128 -1.81 -19.51 12.99
N THR A 129 -2.87 -20.30 12.95
CA THR A 129 -4.26 -19.80 12.86
C THR A 129 -4.72 -18.99 14.07
N ASP A 130 -4.03 -19.09 15.20
CA ASP A 130 -4.34 -18.29 16.40
C ASP A 130 -3.79 -16.86 16.27
N LYS A 131 -2.59 -16.71 15.71
CA LYS A 131 -1.98 -15.41 15.43
C LYS A 131 -2.57 -14.76 14.18
N HIS A 132 -2.83 -15.55 13.14
CA HIS A 132 -3.31 -15.11 11.83
C HIS A 132 -4.64 -15.77 11.52
N LYS A 133 -5.73 -15.14 11.98
CA LYS A 133 -7.08 -15.73 11.93
C LYS A 133 -7.55 -16.07 10.52
N TYR A 134 -7.12 -15.29 9.52
CA TYR A 134 -7.47 -15.50 8.11
C TYR A 134 -6.98 -16.84 7.56
N LEU A 135 -5.90 -17.42 8.10
CA LEU A 135 -5.46 -18.76 7.72
C LEU A 135 -6.52 -19.85 7.88
N LYS A 136 -7.50 -19.67 8.79
CA LYS A 136 -8.62 -20.62 8.95
C LYS A 136 -9.51 -20.68 7.69
N GLU A 137 -9.59 -19.57 6.96
CA GLU A 137 -10.35 -19.47 5.71
C GLU A 137 -9.57 -20.06 4.52
N LYS A 138 -8.27 -20.37 4.71
CA LYS A 138 -7.36 -20.84 3.67
C LYS A 138 -7.04 -22.33 3.74
N ILE A 139 -7.74 -23.10 4.59
CA ILE A 139 -7.60 -24.54 4.61
C ILE A 139 -8.08 -25.11 3.27
N GLY A 140 -7.19 -25.84 2.60
CA GLY A 140 -7.39 -26.36 1.26
C GLY A 140 -6.77 -25.50 0.14
N ASP A 141 -6.35 -24.27 0.43
CA ASP A 141 -5.64 -23.43 -0.53
C ASP A 141 -4.13 -23.78 -0.57
N ASP A 142 -3.47 -23.37 -1.64
CA ASP A 142 -2.02 -23.35 -1.73
C ASP A 142 -1.52 -22.01 -1.18
N LEU A 143 -0.63 -22.06 -0.19
CA LEU A 143 -0.05 -20.87 0.44
C LEU A 143 1.40 -20.70 0.04
N ILE A 144 1.83 -19.45 -0.11
CA ILE A 144 3.24 -19.12 -0.30
C ILE A 144 3.73 -18.30 0.89
N THR A 145 4.89 -18.68 1.44
CA THR A 145 5.58 -17.98 2.54
C THR A 145 7.05 -17.76 2.17
N ALA A 146 7.73 -16.89 2.91
CA ALA A 146 9.20 -16.89 2.94
C ALA A 146 9.76 -17.99 3.85
N SER A 147 11.09 -18.10 3.94
CA SER A 147 11.76 -19.15 4.72
C SER A 147 11.98 -18.82 6.21
N GLY A 148 11.64 -17.60 6.65
CA GLY A 148 11.76 -17.15 8.05
C GLY A 148 12.85 -16.12 8.31
N LEU A 149 13.69 -15.79 7.34
CA LEU A 149 14.75 -14.77 7.48
C LEU A 149 14.35 -13.42 6.89
N THR A 150 13.39 -13.41 5.96
CA THR A 150 12.94 -12.23 5.20
C THR A 150 11.42 -12.09 5.27
N LEU A 151 10.90 -10.93 4.88
CA LEU A 151 9.52 -10.86 4.41
C LEU A 151 9.36 -11.71 3.13
N LEU A 152 8.13 -11.89 2.66
CA LEU A 152 7.86 -12.57 1.38
C LEU A 152 7.86 -11.57 0.21
N GLY A 153 7.30 -10.38 0.40
CA GLY A 153 7.07 -9.36 -0.63
C GLY A 153 5.75 -9.61 -1.37
N ALA A 154 4.75 -10.19 -0.71
CA ALA A 154 3.41 -10.29 -1.25
C ALA A 154 2.80 -8.89 -1.41
N ASP A 155 3.06 -8.03 -0.49
CA ASP A 155 2.87 -6.60 -0.54
C ASP A 155 4.03 -5.96 -1.33
N ASP A 156 3.87 -5.53 -2.60
CA ASP A 156 2.65 -5.73 -3.42
C ASP A 156 2.99 -6.48 -4.74
N LYS A 157 3.98 -7.40 -4.68
CA LYS A 157 4.29 -8.24 -5.86
C LYS A 157 3.17 -9.24 -6.17
N ALA A 158 2.21 -9.45 -5.24
CA ALA A 158 1.00 -10.20 -5.54
C ALA A 158 0.11 -9.41 -6.52
N GLY A 159 -0.10 -8.12 -6.28
CA GLY A 159 -0.80 -7.25 -7.21
C GLY A 159 -0.10 -7.12 -8.55
N VAL A 160 1.24 -6.95 -8.53
CA VAL A 160 2.04 -6.96 -9.77
C VAL A 160 1.79 -8.25 -10.56
N ALA A 161 1.85 -9.42 -9.92
CA ALA A 161 1.63 -10.71 -10.58
C ALA A 161 0.20 -10.87 -11.09
N CYS A 162 -0.80 -10.38 -10.35
CA CYS A 162 -2.20 -10.38 -10.77
C CYS A 162 -2.41 -9.53 -12.03
N ILE A 163 -1.85 -8.32 -12.08
CA ILE A 163 -1.94 -7.42 -13.24
C ILE A 163 -1.26 -8.04 -14.46
N MET A 164 -0.09 -8.66 -14.28
CA MET A 164 0.64 -9.32 -15.36
C MET A 164 -0.10 -10.54 -15.91
N ASP A 165 -0.76 -11.32 -15.06
CA ASP A 165 -1.56 -12.47 -15.48
C ASP A 165 -2.86 -12.00 -16.17
N PHE A 166 -3.51 -10.96 -15.66
CA PHE A 166 -4.64 -10.32 -16.33
C PHE A 166 -4.25 -9.79 -17.71
N ALA A 167 -3.11 -9.14 -17.86
CA ALA A 167 -2.61 -8.65 -19.14
C ALA A 167 -2.42 -9.80 -20.14
N ASN A 168 -1.84 -10.92 -19.68
CA ASN A 168 -1.69 -12.14 -20.47
C ASN A 168 -3.05 -12.70 -20.93
N TYR A 169 -4.04 -12.71 -20.03
CA TYR A 169 -5.40 -13.11 -20.38
C TYR A 169 -6.02 -12.20 -21.45
N ALA A 170 -5.99 -10.89 -21.22
CA ALA A 170 -6.64 -9.91 -22.08
C ALA A 170 -6.07 -9.92 -23.52
N VAL A 171 -4.75 -10.04 -23.65
CA VAL A 171 -4.07 -10.07 -24.97
C VAL A 171 -4.25 -11.42 -25.66
N SER A 172 -4.26 -12.54 -24.93
CA SER A 172 -4.37 -13.88 -25.54
C SER A 172 -5.80 -14.28 -25.92
N HIS A 173 -6.83 -13.50 -25.53
CA HIS A 173 -8.23 -13.79 -25.79
C HIS A 173 -8.91 -12.64 -26.58
N PRO A 174 -8.71 -12.53 -27.90
CA PRO A 174 -9.25 -11.42 -28.70
C PRO A 174 -10.80 -11.37 -28.72
N GLU A 175 -11.47 -12.44 -28.35
CA GLU A 175 -12.92 -12.51 -28.16
C GLU A 175 -13.40 -11.80 -26.88
N TYR A 176 -12.50 -11.61 -25.90
CA TYR A 176 -12.75 -10.83 -24.69
C TYR A 176 -12.78 -9.34 -25.04
N LYS A 177 -13.97 -8.72 -24.99
CA LYS A 177 -14.16 -7.32 -25.39
C LYS A 177 -13.90 -6.36 -24.22
N HIS A 178 -13.12 -5.32 -24.50
CA HIS A 178 -12.71 -4.34 -23.49
C HIS A 178 -12.39 -2.97 -24.10
N GLY A 179 -12.50 -1.91 -23.30
CA GLY A 179 -11.96 -0.59 -23.60
C GLY A 179 -10.44 -0.56 -23.56
N GLU A 180 -9.84 0.63 -23.65
CA GLU A 180 -8.41 0.79 -23.44
C GLU A 180 -8.06 0.54 -21.95
N ILE A 181 -7.00 -0.25 -21.73
CA ILE A 181 -6.52 -0.58 -20.39
C ILE A 181 -5.09 -0.06 -20.23
N ARG A 182 -4.85 0.64 -19.14
CA ARG A 182 -3.52 1.10 -18.74
C ARG A 182 -2.98 0.22 -17.62
N ILE A 183 -1.70 -0.04 -17.67
CA ILE A 183 -0.94 -0.74 -16.64
C ILE A 183 0.08 0.25 -16.08
N LEU A 184 0.14 0.34 -14.77
CA LEU A 184 1.07 1.18 -14.03
C LEU A 184 1.72 0.36 -12.92
N PHE A 185 3.06 0.33 -12.88
CA PHE A 185 3.78 -0.16 -11.71
C PHE A 185 4.61 0.97 -11.14
N THR A 186 4.47 1.21 -9.83
CA THR A 186 5.07 2.32 -9.09
C THR A 186 6.26 1.86 -8.25
N PRO A 187 7.29 2.69 -8.06
CA PRO A 187 8.30 2.51 -7.03
C PRO A 187 7.93 3.28 -5.76
N ASP A 188 8.59 3.00 -4.63
CA ASP A 188 8.59 3.83 -3.39
C ASP A 188 7.22 4.07 -2.73
N GLU A 189 6.23 3.22 -2.94
CA GLU A 189 4.95 3.27 -2.21
C GLU A 189 5.18 3.16 -0.70
N GLU A 190 5.96 2.19 -0.28
CA GLU A 190 6.26 1.82 1.11
C GLU A 190 6.96 2.90 1.95
N VAL A 191 7.45 3.93 1.28
CA VAL A 191 8.01 5.13 1.90
C VAL A 191 7.17 6.38 1.63
N GLY A 192 5.93 6.19 1.15
CA GLY A 192 4.93 7.24 0.91
C GLY A 192 5.25 8.16 -0.26
N ARG A 193 6.10 7.73 -1.21
CA ARG A 193 6.55 8.54 -2.34
C ARG A 193 6.12 7.97 -3.69
N GLY A 194 5.30 6.92 -3.70
CA GLY A 194 4.96 6.13 -4.89
C GLY A 194 4.54 6.92 -6.12
N VAL A 195 3.94 8.09 -5.96
CA VAL A 195 3.47 8.93 -7.10
C VAL A 195 4.15 10.30 -7.19
N ASP A 196 5.25 10.55 -6.45
CA ASP A 196 5.88 11.88 -6.36
C ASP A 196 6.37 12.43 -7.71
N HIS A 197 6.81 11.56 -8.62
CA HIS A 197 7.31 11.93 -9.95
C HIS A 197 6.45 11.36 -11.08
N LEU A 198 5.23 10.89 -10.76
CA LEU A 198 4.35 10.27 -11.73
C LEU A 198 3.80 11.30 -12.73
N ASP A 199 4.04 11.06 -14.01
CA ASP A 199 3.44 11.84 -15.10
C ASP A 199 2.04 11.32 -15.44
N MET A 200 1.00 12.01 -14.95
CA MET A 200 -0.40 11.65 -15.19
C MET A 200 -0.78 11.70 -16.67
N THR A 201 -0.03 12.43 -17.52
CA THR A 201 -0.28 12.43 -18.96
C THR A 201 0.13 11.10 -19.61
N LYS A 202 1.07 10.38 -19.00
CA LYS A 202 1.44 9.02 -19.42
C LYS A 202 0.44 7.97 -18.92
N VAL A 203 -0.08 8.13 -17.71
CA VAL A 203 -1.16 7.29 -17.17
C VAL A 203 -2.39 7.40 -18.07
N ASN A 204 -2.87 8.61 -18.34
CA ASN A 204 -3.95 8.94 -19.28
C ASN A 204 -5.13 7.97 -19.19
N ALA A 205 -5.69 7.80 -17.99
CA ALA A 205 -6.85 6.96 -17.70
C ALA A 205 -7.95 7.77 -17.03
N ASP A 206 -9.20 7.33 -17.17
CA ASP A 206 -10.37 7.98 -16.56
C ASP A 206 -10.57 7.52 -15.12
N TYR A 207 -10.35 6.23 -14.85
CA TYR A 207 -10.48 5.59 -13.53
C TYR A 207 -9.36 4.58 -13.32
N GLY A 208 -9.04 4.30 -12.06
CA GLY A 208 -8.03 3.33 -11.69
C GLY A 208 -8.49 2.35 -10.61
N TYR A 209 -7.69 1.31 -10.42
CA TYR A 209 -7.79 0.37 -9.30
C TYR A 209 -6.38 -0.05 -8.91
N THR A 210 -6.02 0.11 -7.64
CA THR A 210 -4.82 -0.54 -7.09
C THR A 210 -5.11 -2.00 -6.75
N LEU A 211 -4.14 -2.87 -6.90
CA LEU A 211 -4.17 -4.28 -6.51
C LEU A 211 -3.22 -4.47 -5.31
N ASP A 212 -3.58 -3.97 -4.16
CA ASP A 212 -2.72 -3.80 -2.99
C ASP A 212 -3.55 -4.03 -1.70
N GLY A 213 -4.48 -4.99 -1.78
CA GLY A 213 -5.41 -5.25 -0.69
C GLY A 213 -5.30 -6.66 -0.12
N GLY A 214 -5.62 -6.80 1.17
CA GLY A 214 -5.45 -8.02 1.93
C GLY A 214 -6.46 -9.13 1.59
N THR A 215 -7.40 -9.40 2.48
CA THR A 215 -8.27 -10.59 2.43
C THR A 215 -9.14 -10.67 1.19
N LEU A 216 -9.40 -11.89 0.73
CA LEU A 216 -10.31 -12.17 -0.40
C LEU A 216 -11.62 -11.39 -0.30
N GLY A 217 -11.87 -10.59 -1.33
CA GLY A 217 -13.08 -9.78 -1.46
C GLY A 217 -13.01 -8.42 -0.78
N SER A 218 -11.90 -8.03 -0.15
CA SER A 218 -11.75 -6.66 0.33
C SER A 218 -11.80 -5.68 -0.83
N ILE A 219 -12.55 -4.59 -0.61
CA ILE A 219 -12.56 -3.41 -1.45
C ILE A 219 -12.45 -2.20 -0.54
N GLU A 220 -11.51 -1.35 -0.83
CA GLU A 220 -11.14 -0.22 0.00
C GLU A 220 -11.30 1.06 -0.82
N ASP A 221 -12.30 1.84 -0.46
CA ASP A 221 -12.63 3.13 -1.07
C ASP A 221 -12.54 4.30 -0.07
N GLU A 222 -12.02 3.99 1.13
CA GLU A 222 -11.84 4.93 2.22
C GLU A 222 -10.51 4.70 2.92
N SER A 223 -9.66 5.72 2.98
CA SER A 223 -8.37 5.74 3.67
C SER A 223 -8.36 6.76 4.80
N PHE A 224 -7.33 6.77 5.62
CA PHE A 224 -7.06 7.94 6.43
C PHE A 224 -6.74 9.17 5.56
N SER A 225 -6.95 10.36 6.13
CA SER A 225 -6.18 11.56 5.83
C SER A 225 -4.97 11.61 6.75
N ALA A 226 -3.86 12.13 6.31
CA ALA A 226 -2.60 12.14 7.04
C ALA A 226 -1.84 13.45 6.92
N ASP A 227 -1.32 13.92 8.06
CA ASP A 227 -0.34 15.00 8.15
C ASP A 227 0.87 14.54 8.94
N ALA A 228 2.04 15.06 8.57
CA ALA A 228 3.26 14.92 9.34
C ALA A 228 3.52 16.20 10.14
N VAL A 229 3.96 16.06 11.38
CA VAL A 229 4.34 17.21 12.22
C VAL A 229 5.78 17.06 12.66
N THR A 230 6.54 18.14 12.47
CA THR A 230 7.91 18.25 12.99
C THR A 230 7.95 19.32 14.08
N VAL A 231 8.28 18.89 15.29
CA VAL A 231 8.52 19.76 16.45
C VAL A 231 10.02 19.90 16.66
N THR A 232 10.52 21.13 16.63
CA THR A 232 11.91 21.43 16.99
C THR A 232 11.94 22.22 18.29
N ILE A 233 12.62 21.71 19.32
CA ILE A 233 12.79 22.36 20.62
C ILE A 233 14.23 22.80 20.75
N ASN A 234 14.47 24.10 20.99
CA ASN A 234 15.78 24.68 21.22
C ASN A 234 15.96 24.95 22.72
N GLY A 235 16.98 24.35 23.31
CA GLY A 235 17.36 24.52 24.69
C GLY A 235 18.28 25.72 24.91
N VAL A 236 18.82 25.82 26.12
CA VAL A 236 19.80 26.85 26.49
C VAL A 236 21.06 26.16 26.98
N SER A 237 22.16 26.34 26.27
CA SER A 237 23.44 25.70 26.58
C SER A 237 24.19 26.47 27.66
N ALA A 238 24.89 25.76 28.53
CA ALA A 238 25.89 26.27 29.44
C ALA A 238 26.85 25.14 29.84
N HIS A 239 28.07 25.51 30.26
CA HIS A 239 29.03 24.51 30.75
C HIS A 239 28.45 23.76 31.97
N PRO A 240 28.40 22.42 31.95
CA PRO A 240 27.68 21.61 33.00
C PRO A 240 28.10 21.93 34.42
N GLY A 241 29.38 22.21 34.63
CA GLY A 241 29.93 22.58 35.96
C GLY A 241 29.44 23.93 36.50
N TYR A 242 28.86 24.80 35.64
CA TYR A 242 28.38 26.14 35.97
C TYR A 242 26.95 26.38 35.52
N ALA A 243 26.19 25.31 35.32
CA ALA A 243 24.90 25.28 34.64
C ALA A 243 23.69 25.67 35.52
N LYS A 244 23.86 25.74 36.85
CA LYS A 244 22.75 26.02 37.77
C LYS A 244 22.05 27.33 37.39
N ASN A 245 20.74 27.25 37.14
CA ASN A 245 19.85 28.35 36.70
C ASN A 245 20.23 29.00 35.35
N LYS A 246 21.02 28.32 34.52
CA LYS A 246 21.48 28.83 33.20
C LYS A 246 21.17 27.85 32.06
N LEU A 247 21.36 26.55 32.30
CA LEU A 247 21.22 25.53 31.29
C LEU A 247 19.77 25.00 31.28
N VAL A 248 19.20 24.89 30.10
CA VAL A 248 17.95 24.11 29.88
C VAL A 248 18.20 23.12 28.74
N ASN A 249 18.17 21.86 29.08
CA ASN A 249 18.44 20.77 28.16
C ASN A 249 17.18 20.47 27.31
N SER A 250 17.28 20.64 25.98
CA SER A 250 16.17 20.42 25.04
C SER A 250 15.58 19.01 25.10
N MET A 251 16.43 17.97 25.36
CA MET A 251 15.96 16.58 25.50
C MET A 251 15.03 16.41 26.70
N LYS A 252 15.30 17.12 27.82
CA LYS A 252 14.42 17.06 29.00
C LYS A 252 13.08 17.75 28.75
N VAL A 253 13.07 18.83 27.97
CA VAL A 253 11.85 19.52 27.57
C VAL A 253 11.04 18.63 26.61
N ALA A 254 11.71 17.99 25.63
CA ALA A 254 11.06 17.03 24.75
C ALA A 254 10.45 15.84 25.50
N GLY A 255 11.18 15.31 26.51
CA GLY A 255 10.64 14.24 27.38
C GLY A 255 9.40 14.68 28.15
N ALA A 256 9.39 15.92 28.70
CA ALA A 256 8.23 16.48 29.39
C ALA A 256 7.05 16.70 28.41
N PHE A 257 7.32 17.15 27.20
CA PHE A 257 6.32 17.30 26.14
C PHE A 257 5.67 15.95 25.78
N LEU A 258 6.47 14.92 25.55
CA LEU A 258 5.96 13.57 25.25
C LEU A 258 5.19 12.96 26.41
N ASP A 259 5.63 13.22 27.67
CA ASP A 259 4.91 12.75 28.86
C ASP A 259 3.56 13.47 29.09
N ALA A 260 3.41 14.68 28.56
CA ALA A 260 2.19 15.48 28.63
C ALA A 260 1.12 15.06 27.60
N LEU A 261 1.47 14.21 26.63
CA LEU A 261 0.50 13.69 25.66
C LEU A 261 -0.54 12.80 26.34
N PRO A 262 -1.78 12.72 25.81
CA PRO A 262 -2.80 11.79 26.28
C PRO A 262 -2.30 10.34 26.30
N LYS A 263 -2.51 9.61 27.41
CA LYS A 263 -1.90 8.27 27.61
C LYS A 263 -2.84 7.11 27.28
N ASN A 264 -4.15 7.36 27.22
CA ASN A 264 -5.17 6.33 27.02
C ASN A 264 -6.00 6.57 25.75
N GLU A 265 -5.57 7.50 24.96
CA GLU A 265 -6.19 7.91 23.70
C GLU A 265 -5.10 8.49 22.78
N TRP A 266 -5.41 8.79 21.54
CA TRP A 266 -4.52 9.43 20.57
C TRP A 266 -3.43 8.56 19.95
N SER A 267 -2.99 7.49 20.57
CA SER A 267 -1.91 6.68 20.03
C SER A 267 -2.43 5.47 19.24
N PRO A 268 -1.66 4.92 18.30
CA PRO A 268 -2.04 3.68 17.62
C PRO A 268 -2.29 2.51 18.59
N GLU A 269 -1.63 2.50 19.76
CA GLU A 269 -1.77 1.47 20.79
C GLU A 269 -3.09 1.56 21.54
N THR A 270 -3.80 2.69 21.44
CA THR A 270 -5.03 2.97 22.19
C THR A 270 -6.25 3.22 21.30
N THR A 271 -6.10 3.15 19.96
CA THR A 271 -7.16 3.46 18.99
C THR A 271 -7.37 2.32 18.01
N GLU A 272 -8.62 2.11 17.58
CA GLU A 272 -9.00 1.10 16.60
C GLU A 272 -10.10 1.58 15.64
N GLY A 273 -10.40 0.79 14.62
CA GLY A 273 -11.50 1.06 13.68
C GLY A 273 -11.36 2.44 13.03
N ARG A 274 -12.34 3.31 13.25
CA ARG A 274 -12.40 4.66 12.67
C ARG A 274 -11.73 5.75 13.53
N GLU A 275 -11.17 5.40 14.65
CA GLU A 275 -10.50 6.35 15.54
C GLU A 275 -9.16 6.79 14.92
N GLY A 276 -8.94 8.09 14.88
CA GLY A 276 -7.67 8.68 14.46
C GLY A 276 -6.59 8.60 15.54
N PHE A 277 -5.37 9.00 15.20
CA PHE A 277 -4.27 9.02 16.16
C PHE A 277 -3.23 10.12 15.90
N VAL A 278 -2.49 10.46 16.94
CA VAL A 278 -1.28 11.30 16.92
C VAL A 278 -0.12 10.44 17.44
N HIS A 279 0.82 10.10 16.56
CA HIS A 279 1.88 9.14 16.88
C HIS A 279 3.28 9.75 16.73
N PRO A 280 4.07 9.85 17.81
CA PRO A 280 5.47 10.22 17.70
C PRO A 280 6.28 9.09 17.06
N THR A 281 6.90 9.36 15.91
CA THR A 281 7.62 8.35 15.11
C THR A 281 9.13 8.38 15.32
N SER A 282 9.70 9.54 15.65
CA SER A 282 11.13 9.63 15.98
C SER A 282 11.45 10.78 16.93
N ILE A 283 12.54 10.62 17.66
CA ILE A 283 13.16 11.67 18.45
C ILE A 283 14.67 11.68 18.22
N LYS A 284 15.22 12.84 17.83
CA LYS A 284 16.66 13.05 17.66
C LYS A 284 17.03 14.29 18.48
N GLY A 285 17.91 14.14 19.47
CA GLY A 285 18.17 15.22 20.41
C GLY A 285 19.59 15.34 20.91
N GLU A 286 19.99 16.59 21.14
CA GLU A 286 21.19 17.01 21.81
C GLU A 286 20.83 18.06 22.88
N LEU A 287 21.86 18.64 23.59
CA LEU A 287 21.61 19.61 24.62
C LEU A 287 20.85 20.85 24.14
N GLU A 288 21.23 21.39 22.97
CA GLU A 288 20.67 22.64 22.44
C GLU A 288 19.47 22.43 21.52
N LYS A 289 19.35 21.28 20.87
CA LYS A 289 18.28 21.02 19.90
C LYS A 289 17.78 19.60 19.99
N THR A 290 16.46 19.45 20.09
CA THR A 290 15.77 18.17 19.94
C THR A 290 14.67 18.31 18.90
N VAL A 291 14.61 17.35 18.00
CA VAL A 291 13.56 17.24 16.96
C VAL A 291 12.72 16.02 17.25
N VAL A 292 11.41 16.19 17.29
CA VAL A 292 10.41 15.10 17.42
C VAL A 292 9.53 15.14 16.20
N THR A 293 9.34 14.00 15.52
CA THR A 293 8.43 13.89 14.39
C THR A 293 7.20 13.09 14.79
N PHE A 294 6.06 13.50 14.24
CA PHE A 294 4.77 12.86 14.44
C PHE A 294 4.10 12.57 13.10
N ILE A 295 3.25 11.56 13.08
CA ILE A 295 2.21 11.39 12.08
C ILE A 295 0.85 11.55 12.76
N ILE A 296 -0.06 12.27 12.08
CA ILE A 296 -1.44 12.49 12.52
C ILE A 296 -2.35 11.89 11.47
N ARG A 297 -3.31 11.07 11.88
CA ARG A 297 -4.21 10.37 10.96
C ARG A 297 -5.63 10.32 11.51
N ASP A 298 -6.61 10.57 10.64
CA ASP A 298 -8.04 10.34 10.92
C ASP A 298 -8.78 10.12 9.59
N HIS A 299 -9.91 9.40 9.60
CA HIS A 299 -10.79 9.29 8.43
C HIS A 299 -11.54 10.58 8.13
N ASP A 300 -11.74 11.43 9.13
CA ASP A 300 -12.31 12.77 9.00
C ASP A 300 -11.18 13.79 8.90
N THR A 301 -10.95 14.32 7.68
CA THR A 301 -9.93 15.33 7.40
C THR A 301 -10.01 16.55 8.32
N SER A 302 -11.22 16.93 8.74
CA SER A 302 -11.41 18.10 9.62
C SER A 302 -10.81 17.91 11.02
N LYS A 303 -10.69 16.67 11.48
CA LYS A 303 -10.10 16.36 12.79
C LYS A 303 -8.58 16.52 12.82
N LEU A 304 -7.88 16.44 11.69
CA LEU A 304 -6.43 16.63 11.64
C LEU A 304 -6.06 17.99 12.24
N THR A 305 -6.73 19.06 11.82
CA THR A 305 -6.51 20.41 12.36
C THR A 305 -6.81 20.52 13.86
N THR A 306 -7.79 19.74 14.36
CA THR A 306 -8.06 19.66 15.80
C THR A 306 -6.88 19.05 16.55
N TYR A 307 -6.40 17.89 16.10
CA TYR A 307 -5.23 17.22 16.68
C TYR A 307 -3.97 18.08 16.63
N GLU A 308 -3.72 18.78 15.51
CA GLU A 308 -2.59 19.70 15.35
C GLU A 308 -2.66 20.85 16.36
N THR A 309 -3.86 21.44 16.51
CA THR A 309 -4.10 22.55 17.45
C THR A 309 -3.86 22.11 18.89
N GLU A 310 -4.37 20.95 19.27
CA GLU A 310 -4.22 20.39 20.61
C GLU A 310 -2.77 19.99 20.88
N LEU A 311 -2.10 19.31 19.92
CA LEU A 311 -0.69 18.96 20.02
C LEU A 311 0.19 20.20 20.21
N LYS A 312 -0.09 21.26 19.42
CA LYS A 312 0.61 22.52 19.55
C LYS A 312 0.37 23.19 20.91
N ALA A 313 -0.85 23.17 21.40
CA ALA A 313 -1.17 23.71 22.73
C ALA A 313 -0.40 23.02 23.84
N ILE A 314 -0.30 21.67 23.81
CA ILE A 314 0.51 20.89 24.76
C ILE A 314 1.98 21.29 24.68
N LEU A 315 2.52 21.48 23.45
CA LEU A 315 3.90 21.94 23.26
C LEU A 315 4.09 23.32 23.88
N ASP A 316 3.23 24.27 23.56
CA ASP A 316 3.32 25.66 24.04
C ASP A 316 3.25 25.72 25.58
N GLU A 317 2.35 24.97 26.20
CA GLU A 317 2.23 24.89 27.68
C GLU A 317 3.46 24.22 28.32
N THR A 318 4.04 23.22 27.65
CA THR A 318 5.28 22.61 28.14
C THR A 318 6.45 23.59 28.07
N VAL A 319 6.63 24.25 26.93
CA VAL A 319 7.76 25.21 26.70
C VAL A 319 7.70 26.39 27.68
N LYS A 320 6.53 26.91 28.00
CA LYS A 320 6.34 28.01 28.97
C LYS A 320 6.94 27.72 30.37
N GLN A 321 7.10 26.45 30.73
CA GLN A 321 7.67 26.06 32.03
C GLN A 321 9.19 26.18 32.07
N TYR A 322 9.85 26.44 30.90
CA TYR A 322 11.30 26.44 30.77
C TYR A 322 11.80 27.78 30.22
N ASN A 323 12.51 28.54 31.06
CA ASN A 323 13.03 29.87 30.70
C ASN A 323 14.03 29.80 29.55
N GLY A 324 13.85 30.62 28.51
CA GLY A 324 14.75 30.76 27.38
C GLY A 324 14.62 29.65 26.32
N VAL A 325 13.73 28.66 26.50
CA VAL A 325 13.44 27.65 25.49
C VAL A 325 12.52 28.21 24.43
N THR A 326 12.77 27.83 23.17
CA THR A 326 11.88 28.11 22.04
C THR A 326 11.53 26.81 21.33
N ALA A 327 10.38 26.80 20.65
CA ALA A 327 10.00 25.68 19.81
C ALA A 327 9.41 26.16 18.47
N SER A 328 9.60 25.36 17.42
CA SER A 328 8.83 25.47 16.17
C SER A 328 7.96 24.25 15.98
N PHE A 329 6.86 24.43 15.25
CA PHE A 329 5.86 23.43 14.94
C PHE A 329 5.52 23.53 13.45
N GLU A 330 5.89 22.53 12.68
CA GLU A 330 5.73 22.51 11.22
C GLU A 330 4.82 21.36 10.84
N VAL A 331 3.78 21.66 10.06
CA VAL A 331 2.81 20.68 9.53
C VAL A 331 3.05 20.52 8.04
N VAL A 332 3.07 19.29 7.58
CA VAL A 332 3.18 18.95 6.15
C VAL A 332 2.08 17.95 5.80
N GLU A 333 1.21 18.35 4.88
CA GLU A 333 0.19 17.45 4.30
C GLU A 333 0.86 16.28 3.61
N GLN A 334 0.38 15.06 3.89
CA GLN A 334 0.88 13.83 3.28
C GLN A 334 -0.07 13.29 2.21
N TYR A 335 -1.30 13.01 2.61
CA TYR A 335 -2.39 12.60 1.71
C TYR A 335 -3.74 12.83 2.38
N ARG A 336 -4.81 12.73 1.56
CA ARG A 336 -6.20 12.89 2.02
C ARG A 336 -6.98 11.61 1.79
N ASN A 337 -8.09 11.46 2.51
CA ASN A 337 -8.99 10.32 2.41
C ASN A 337 -9.55 10.21 0.99
N MET A 338 -9.23 9.11 0.30
CA MET A 338 -9.67 8.88 -1.09
C MET A 338 -11.18 8.87 -1.25
N LYS A 339 -11.94 8.62 -0.19
CA LYS A 339 -13.40 8.66 -0.22
C LYS A 339 -13.94 10.02 -0.64
N GLU A 340 -13.25 11.11 -0.32
CA GLU A 340 -13.66 12.46 -0.72
C GLU A 340 -13.79 12.59 -2.24
N VAL A 341 -12.98 11.85 -2.99
CA VAL A 341 -13.01 11.79 -4.46
C VAL A 341 -13.93 10.66 -4.93
N ILE A 342 -13.73 9.44 -4.45
CA ILE A 342 -14.42 8.24 -4.95
C ILE A 342 -15.94 8.33 -4.76
N GLN A 343 -16.42 8.92 -3.66
CA GLN A 343 -17.85 9.13 -3.45
C GLN A 343 -18.55 10.00 -4.52
N THR A 344 -17.78 10.78 -5.29
CA THR A 344 -18.32 11.58 -6.40
C THR A 344 -18.58 10.76 -7.66
N VAL A 345 -17.97 9.56 -7.74
CA VAL A 345 -18.07 8.59 -8.82
C VAL A 345 -18.30 7.17 -8.28
N PRO A 346 -19.38 6.93 -7.53
CA PRO A 346 -19.58 5.69 -6.78
C PRO A 346 -19.63 4.44 -7.66
N PHE A 347 -19.97 4.59 -8.93
CA PHE A 347 -19.99 3.48 -9.89
C PHE A 347 -18.61 2.81 -10.08
N VAL A 348 -17.51 3.47 -9.73
CA VAL A 348 -16.15 2.87 -9.75
C VAL A 348 -16.08 1.74 -8.72
N THR A 349 -16.49 2.00 -7.48
CA THR A 349 -16.59 0.99 -6.41
C THR A 349 -17.69 -0.03 -6.70
N ASP A 350 -18.87 0.43 -7.18
CA ASP A 350 -20.00 -0.46 -7.46
C ASP A 350 -19.68 -1.50 -8.55
N ASN A 351 -18.96 -1.11 -9.62
CA ASN A 351 -18.50 -2.01 -10.66
C ASN A 351 -17.54 -3.07 -10.10
N ALA A 352 -16.63 -2.71 -9.21
CA ALA A 352 -15.72 -3.65 -8.57
C ALA A 352 -16.47 -4.64 -7.65
N ILE A 353 -17.45 -4.16 -6.88
CA ILE A 353 -18.32 -5.00 -6.05
C ILE A 353 -19.10 -6.01 -6.92
N GLU A 354 -19.65 -5.57 -8.05
CA GLU A 354 -20.36 -6.46 -8.98
C GLU A 354 -19.40 -7.47 -9.64
N ALA A 355 -18.17 -7.04 -10.00
CA ALA A 355 -17.17 -7.93 -10.56
C ALA A 355 -16.78 -9.05 -9.59
N MET A 356 -16.58 -8.73 -8.31
CA MET A 356 -16.33 -9.71 -7.27
C MET A 356 -17.45 -10.75 -7.19
N LYS A 357 -18.72 -10.30 -7.20
CA LYS A 357 -19.88 -11.22 -7.18
C LYS A 357 -19.89 -12.13 -8.39
N ARG A 358 -19.59 -11.63 -9.59
CA ARG A 358 -19.50 -12.43 -10.82
C ARG A 358 -18.36 -13.44 -10.76
N ALA A 359 -17.24 -13.06 -10.15
CA ALA A 359 -16.11 -13.97 -9.92
C ALA A 359 -16.37 -14.99 -8.79
N GLY A 360 -17.55 -14.95 -8.16
CA GLY A 360 -17.92 -15.83 -7.06
C GLY A 360 -17.21 -15.48 -5.75
N VAL A 361 -16.86 -14.20 -5.58
CA VAL A 361 -16.25 -13.65 -4.38
C VAL A 361 -17.28 -12.79 -3.64
N THR A 362 -17.34 -12.92 -2.31
CA THR A 362 -18.21 -12.08 -1.48
C THR A 362 -17.50 -10.76 -1.21
N PRO A 363 -18.05 -9.60 -1.67
CA PRO A 363 -17.43 -8.31 -1.41
C PRO A 363 -17.43 -7.97 0.08
N LYS A 364 -16.31 -7.42 0.55
CA LYS A 364 -16.10 -6.98 1.94
C LYS A 364 -15.58 -5.54 1.90
N PRO A 365 -16.46 -4.50 1.93
CA PRO A 365 -15.98 -3.12 2.06
C PRO A 365 -15.16 -2.97 3.36
N VAL A 366 -13.94 -2.46 3.23
CA VAL A 366 -12.98 -2.29 4.32
C VAL A 366 -12.46 -0.86 4.28
N ILE A 367 -12.05 -0.34 5.42
CA ILE A 367 -11.38 0.96 5.54
C ILE A 367 -9.89 0.75 5.80
N ILE A 368 -9.06 1.58 5.18
CA ILE A 368 -7.61 1.56 5.38
C ILE A 368 -7.23 2.54 6.51
N ARG A 369 -6.50 2.05 7.52
CA ARG A 369 -5.91 2.90 8.57
C ARG A 369 -4.53 3.45 8.15
N GLY A 370 -4.34 3.68 6.89
CA GLY A 370 -3.15 4.21 6.23
C GLY A 370 -3.53 4.92 4.95
N GLY A 371 -2.58 5.09 4.05
CA GLY A 371 -2.76 5.53 2.68
C GLY A 371 -2.18 4.48 1.74
N THR A 372 -2.53 4.56 0.47
CA THR A 372 -1.97 3.79 -0.63
C THR A 372 -1.70 4.73 -1.80
N ASP A 373 -1.04 4.27 -2.84
CA ASP A 373 -0.94 5.02 -4.09
C ASP A 373 -2.32 5.42 -4.61
N GLY A 374 -3.35 4.58 -4.44
CA GLY A 374 -4.74 4.87 -4.80
C GLY A 374 -5.30 6.11 -4.11
N SER A 375 -4.91 6.36 -2.86
CA SER A 375 -5.32 7.57 -2.13
C SER A 375 -4.78 8.82 -2.84
N ARG A 376 -3.50 8.84 -3.19
CA ARG A 376 -2.85 9.97 -3.86
C ARG A 376 -3.30 10.11 -5.31
N LEU A 377 -3.39 9.00 -6.06
CA LEU A 377 -3.89 8.97 -7.45
C LEU A 377 -5.29 9.56 -7.55
N SER A 378 -6.16 9.29 -6.57
CA SER A 378 -7.51 9.86 -6.53
C SER A 378 -7.49 11.40 -6.55
N PHE A 379 -6.62 12.03 -5.77
CA PHE A 379 -6.47 13.49 -5.75
C PHE A 379 -5.67 14.04 -6.95
N MET A 380 -4.95 13.19 -7.69
CA MET A 380 -4.30 13.54 -8.95
C MET A 380 -5.23 13.44 -10.17
N GLY A 381 -6.53 13.16 -9.94
CA GLY A 381 -7.57 13.09 -10.96
C GLY A 381 -7.87 11.69 -11.48
N LEU A 382 -7.37 10.65 -10.82
CA LEU A 382 -7.65 9.26 -11.14
C LEU A 382 -8.35 8.58 -9.94
N PRO A 383 -9.68 8.64 -9.81
CA PRO A 383 -10.40 7.93 -8.75
C PRO A 383 -10.00 6.44 -8.74
N CYS A 384 -9.39 5.97 -7.63
CA CYS A 384 -8.66 4.72 -7.60
C CYS A 384 -8.84 3.97 -6.26
N PRO A 385 -9.95 3.19 -6.11
CA PRO A 385 -10.11 2.30 -4.96
C PRO A 385 -9.14 1.12 -5.03
N ASN A 386 -8.93 0.45 -3.89
CA ASN A 386 -8.02 -0.66 -3.77
C ASN A 386 -8.75 -2.01 -3.76
N LEU A 387 -8.21 -3.00 -4.46
CA LEU A 387 -8.73 -4.36 -4.60
C LEU A 387 -7.81 -5.35 -3.89
N PHE A 388 -8.38 -6.45 -3.42
CA PHE A 388 -7.67 -7.54 -2.75
C PHE A 388 -6.69 -8.28 -3.66
N THR A 389 -5.62 -8.79 -3.06
CA THR A 389 -4.67 -9.73 -3.65
C THR A 389 -4.60 -11.05 -2.86
N GLY A 390 -4.96 -11.02 -1.60
CA GLY A 390 -4.84 -12.14 -0.66
C GLY A 390 -3.55 -12.11 0.19
N GLU A 391 -2.80 -11.03 0.13
CA GLU A 391 -1.60 -10.81 0.94
C GLU A 391 -1.95 -10.59 2.40
N MET A 392 -1.17 -11.17 3.29
CA MET A 392 -1.44 -11.15 4.72
C MET A 392 -0.16 -11.13 5.54
N ALA A 393 -0.28 -10.58 6.75
CA ALA A 393 0.83 -10.44 7.70
C ALA A 393 2.03 -9.68 7.10
N ILE A 394 1.72 -8.70 6.26
CA ILE A 394 2.66 -7.85 5.54
C ILE A 394 3.69 -7.19 6.47
N HIS A 395 4.81 -6.71 5.92
CA HIS A 395 5.94 -6.09 6.63
C HIS A 395 6.59 -7.00 7.68
N SER A 396 6.40 -8.32 7.58
CA SER A 396 6.91 -9.26 8.58
C SER A 396 7.43 -10.58 7.97
N LYS A 397 8.18 -11.34 8.77
CA LYS A 397 8.63 -12.70 8.40
C LYS A 397 7.48 -13.72 8.31
N HIS A 398 6.30 -13.38 8.84
CA HIS A 398 5.10 -14.23 8.78
C HIS A 398 4.25 -13.96 7.54
N GLU A 399 4.71 -13.10 6.65
CA GLU A 399 3.99 -12.74 5.44
C GLU A 399 3.67 -13.97 4.59
N TYR A 400 2.45 -14.04 4.09
CA TYR A 400 1.97 -15.12 3.23
C TYR A 400 0.89 -14.63 2.26
N VAL A 401 0.70 -15.38 1.18
CA VAL A 401 -0.38 -15.15 0.22
C VAL A 401 -1.01 -16.48 -0.20
N SER A 402 -2.31 -16.47 -0.52
CA SER A 402 -3.02 -17.61 -1.13
C SER A 402 -2.96 -17.52 -2.65
N VAL A 403 -2.53 -18.59 -3.29
CA VAL A 403 -2.54 -18.70 -4.76
C VAL A 403 -3.96 -18.55 -5.30
N GLN A 404 -4.94 -19.14 -4.63
CA GLN A 404 -6.35 -19.11 -5.05
C GLN A 404 -6.94 -17.70 -4.88
N ASP A 405 -6.48 -16.92 -3.90
CA ASP A 405 -6.91 -15.52 -3.73
C ASP A 405 -6.37 -14.66 -4.88
N MET A 406 -5.09 -14.82 -5.25
CA MET A 406 -4.52 -14.14 -6.43
C MET A 406 -5.26 -14.52 -7.72
N GLN A 407 -5.58 -15.80 -7.93
CA GLN A 407 -6.38 -16.24 -9.08
C GLN A 407 -7.77 -15.61 -9.08
N LYS A 408 -8.40 -15.43 -7.92
CA LYS A 408 -9.67 -14.73 -7.76
C LYS A 408 -9.55 -13.23 -8.04
N ALA A 409 -8.43 -12.62 -7.67
CA ALA A 409 -8.15 -11.22 -8.02
C ALA A 409 -8.06 -11.05 -9.55
N VAL A 410 -7.31 -11.91 -10.24
CA VAL A 410 -7.25 -11.93 -11.73
C VAL A 410 -8.65 -12.09 -12.33
N TYR A 411 -9.46 -13.04 -11.83
CA TYR A 411 -10.80 -13.24 -12.34
C TYR A 411 -11.71 -12.02 -12.07
N THR A 412 -11.57 -11.38 -10.91
CA THR A 412 -12.31 -10.16 -10.58
C THR A 412 -11.94 -9.04 -11.57
N MET A 413 -10.66 -8.87 -11.92
CA MET A 413 -10.22 -7.89 -12.92
C MET A 413 -10.85 -8.15 -14.30
N VAL A 414 -10.93 -9.41 -14.72
CA VAL A 414 -11.57 -9.80 -15.98
C VAL A 414 -13.07 -9.41 -15.97
N GLU A 415 -13.80 -9.73 -14.93
CA GLU A 415 -15.21 -9.37 -14.82
C GLU A 415 -15.42 -7.85 -14.70
N LEU A 416 -14.51 -7.15 -13.99
CA LEU A 416 -14.55 -5.70 -13.82
C LEU A 416 -14.47 -4.98 -15.18
N ILE A 417 -13.52 -5.34 -16.00
CA ILE A 417 -13.35 -4.74 -17.34
C ILE A 417 -14.52 -5.10 -18.25
N SER A 418 -15.10 -6.33 -18.13
CA SER A 418 -16.32 -6.70 -18.85
C SER A 418 -17.51 -5.83 -18.45
N ILE A 419 -17.65 -5.49 -17.16
CA ILE A 419 -18.71 -4.60 -16.67
C ILE A 419 -18.54 -3.18 -17.24
N TRP A 420 -17.32 -2.68 -17.31
CA TRP A 420 -17.05 -1.38 -17.93
C TRP A 420 -17.42 -1.37 -19.42
N GLU A 421 -17.17 -2.47 -20.15
CA GLU A 421 -17.55 -2.59 -21.56
C GLU A 421 -19.07 -2.75 -21.73
N GLU A 422 -19.72 -3.52 -20.86
CA GLU A 422 -21.17 -3.74 -20.90
C GLU A 422 -21.95 -2.44 -20.64
N ASN A 423 -21.47 -1.59 -19.75
CA ASN A 423 -22.12 -0.35 -19.33
C ASN A 423 -21.86 0.85 -20.28
N ALA A 424 -21.03 0.69 -21.30
CA ALA A 424 -20.65 1.74 -22.26
C ALA A 424 -21.62 1.89 -23.45
#